data_f9df3ed03a863e0cebd936f8d9f218b6
#
_entry.id   f9df3ed03a863e0cebd936f8d9f218b6
#
_cell.length_a   1.000
_cell.length_b   1.000
_cell.length_c   1.000
_cell.angle_alpha   90.00
_cell.angle_beta   90.00
_cell.angle_gamma   90.00
#
_symmetry.space_group_name_H-M   'P 1'
#
loop_
_entity.id
_entity.type
_entity.pdbx_description
1 polymer ?
#
loop_
_entity_poly.entity_id
_entity_poly.type
_entity_poly.pdbx_seq_one_letter_code
_entity_poly.pdbx_strand_id
1 'polypeptide(L)'
;MPTLKAMWGPKGQQVMIPTPAQPKKRYGIGAVDYHTGETVVLIRRRKRRREIAELLEALLEKHPTGTVYVAWDNSNTHEDDEIEAVVRAAGRLVLLYLPTYSPWLNPIEMLWRHFRREVTHCELFPNVKALVAAAYDFFERYNRCPWQILSIIGSDPAEIT
;
A
#
# COMPACT_ATOMS: atom_id res chain seq x y z
N MET A 1 3.81 -4.66 -14.87
CA MET A 1 3.12 -5.17 -16.05
C MET A 1 1.66 -4.74 -15.95
N PRO A 2 1.04 -4.20 -17.00
CA PRO A 2 -0.39 -4.01 -17.01
C PRO A 2 -1.06 -5.37 -16.86
N THR A 3 -2.07 -5.46 -16.02
CA THR A 3 -2.86 -6.67 -15.86
C THR A 3 -3.69 -6.89 -17.14
N LEU A 4 -3.43 -7.95 -17.86
CA LEU A 4 -4.20 -8.30 -19.04
C LEU A 4 -5.58 -8.81 -18.61
N LYS A 5 -6.63 -8.25 -19.19
CA LYS A 5 -8.01 -8.73 -19.03
C LYS A 5 -8.46 -9.34 -20.36
N ALA A 6 -9.30 -10.38 -20.29
CA ALA A 6 -9.94 -10.89 -21.48
C ALA A 6 -10.79 -9.77 -22.10
N MET A 7 -10.55 -9.47 -23.38
CA MET A 7 -11.29 -8.48 -24.15
C MET A 7 -11.98 -9.16 -25.32
N TRP A 8 -13.21 -8.73 -25.60
CA TRP A 8 -13.91 -9.14 -26.82
C TRP A 8 -13.37 -8.33 -28.01
N GLY A 9 -12.93 -9.01 -29.04
CA GLY A 9 -12.46 -8.43 -30.30
C GLY A 9 -12.96 -9.22 -31.49
N PRO A 10 -12.83 -8.70 -32.73
CA PRO A 10 -13.19 -9.42 -33.94
C PRO A 10 -12.47 -10.77 -34.00
N LYS A 11 -13.17 -11.80 -34.38
CA LYS A 11 -12.64 -13.17 -34.51
C LYS A 11 -11.44 -13.17 -35.48
N GLY A 12 -10.27 -13.63 -35.02
CA GLY A 12 -9.06 -13.71 -35.83
C GLY A 12 -8.12 -12.49 -35.74
N GLN A 13 -8.46 -11.45 -34.97
CA GLN A 13 -7.55 -10.33 -34.70
C GLN A 13 -7.05 -10.39 -33.27
N GLN A 14 -5.73 -10.46 -33.14
CA GLN A 14 -5.09 -10.35 -31.84
C GLN A 14 -5.00 -8.86 -31.45
N VAL A 15 -5.62 -8.49 -30.32
CA VAL A 15 -5.48 -7.14 -29.79
C VAL A 15 -4.09 -7.00 -29.20
N MET A 16 -3.23 -6.26 -29.89
CA MET A 16 -1.87 -5.93 -29.42
C MET A 16 -1.93 -4.66 -28.59
N ILE A 17 -1.60 -4.78 -27.30
CA ILE A 17 -1.41 -3.62 -26.44
C ILE A 17 0.09 -3.31 -26.42
N PRO A 18 0.52 -2.12 -26.89
CA PRO A 18 1.91 -1.74 -26.82
C PRO A 18 2.36 -1.66 -25.35
N THR A 19 3.30 -2.52 -24.97
CA THR A 19 3.91 -2.49 -23.65
C THR A 19 5.31 -1.90 -23.77
N PRO A 20 5.71 -1.00 -22.85
CA PRO A 20 7.09 -0.49 -22.83
C PRO A 20 8.08 -1.65 -22.69
N ALA A 21 9.15 -1.63 -23.46
CA ALA A 21 10.13 -2.71 -23.58
C ALA A 21 10.85 -3.11 -22.28
N GLN A 22 10.83 -2.25 -21.26
CA GLN A 22 11.33 -2.56 -19.91
C GLN A 22 10.49 -1.85 -18.85
N PRO A 23 9.58 -2.56 -18.14
CA PRO A 23 8.81 -1.96 -17.07
C PRO A 23 9.71 -1.64 -15.87
N LYS A 24 9.97 -0.37 -15.63
CA LYS A 24 10.61 0.08 -14.40
C LYS A 24 9.65 -0.15 -13.23
N LYS A 25 10.01 -1.06 -12.33
CA LYS A 25 9.19 -1.36 -11.15
C LYS A 25 9.31 -0.29 -10.07
N ARG A 26 8.22 -0.07 -9.37
CA ARG A 26 8.16 0.66 -8.11
C ARG A 26 7.39 -0.18 -7.09
N TYR A 27 7.70 0.04 -5.84
CA TYR A 27 7.06 -0.65 -4.72
C TYR A 27 6.30 0.35 -3.89
N GLY A 28 5.00 0.12 -3.71
CA GLY A 28 4.18 0.82 -2.73
C GLY A 28 4.32 0.14 -1.38
N ILE A 29 4.68 0.90 -0.38
CA ILE A 29 4.73 0.48 1.02
C ILE A 29 3.82 1.43 1.76
N GLY A 30 2.85 0.90 2.51
CA GLY A 30 1.87 1.77 3.13
C GLY A 30 1.23 1.17 4.36
N ALA A 31 0.60 2.04 5.11
CA ALA A 31 -0.26 1.70 6.23
C ALA A 31 -1.57 2.48 6.13
N VAL A 32 -2.62 1.90 6.67
CA VAL A 32 -3.94 2.51 6.81
C VAL A 32 -4.33 2.49 8.28
N ASP A 33 -4.81 3.63 8.76
CA ASP A 33 -5.41 3.72 10.08
C ASP A 33 -6.82 3.13 10.02
N TYR A 34 -7.06 2.08 10.77
CA TYR A 34 -8.32 1.35 10.76
C TYR A 34 -9.49 2.13 11.36
N HIS A 35 -9.22 3.15 12.19
CA HIS A 35 -10.24 4.02 12.79
C HIS A 35 -10.57 5.23 11.93
N THR A 36 -9.54 5.88 11.37
CA THR A 36 -9.73 7.14 10.65
C THR A 36 -9.82 6.96 9.14
N GLY A 37 -9.26 5.88 8.60
CA GLY A 37 -9.11 5.66 7.17
C GLY A 37 -7.93 6.43 6.56
N GLU A 38 -7.19 7.19 7.34
CA GLU A 38 -6.02 7.88 6.84
C GLU A 38 -4.92 6.92 6.42
N THR A 39 -4.21 7.26 5.37
CA THR A 39 -3.12 6.44 4.84
C THR A 39 -1.79 7.16 4.88
N VAL A 40 -0.73 6.38 5.08
CA VAL A 40 0.65 6.78 4.84
C VAL A 40 1.23 5.83 3.81
N VAL A 41 1.64 6.35 2.65
CA VAL A 41 2.15 5.55 1.54
C VAL A 41 3.46 6.12 1.03
N LEU A 42 4.44 5.25 0.89
CA LEU A 42 5.74 5.52 0.31
C LEU A 42 5.90 4.73 -0.99
N ILE A 43 6.32 5.41 -2.07
CA ILE A 43 6.66 4.77 -3.33
C ILE A 43 8.18 4.73 -3.46
N ARG A 44 8.75 3.54 -3.51
CA ARG A 44 10.20 3.34 -3.52
C ARG A 44 10.65 2.46 -4.69
N ARG A 45 11.94 2.55 -5.02
CA ARG A 45 12.57 1.68 -6.04
C ARG A 45 12.76 0.25 -5.56
N ARG A 46 12.82 0.06 -4.27
CA ARG A 46 13.05 -1.22 -3.60
C ARG A 46 12.12 -1.32 -2.39
N LYS A 47 11.80 -2.55 -2.00
CA LYS A 47 11.10 -2.86 -0.76
C LYS A 47 12.04 -3.68 0.10
N ARG A 48 12.86 -2.99 0.88
CA ARG A 48 13.76 -3.58 1.85
C ARG A 48 13.38 -3.09 3.25
N ARG A 49 14.07 -3.57 4.22
CA ARG A 49 13.90 -3.24 5.63
C ARG A 49 14.01 -1.75 5.92
N ARG A 50 14.97 -1.10 5.28
CA ARG A 50 15.15 0.36 5.37
C ARG A 50 13.90 1.12 4.94
N GLU A 51 13.32 0.76 3.82
CA GLU A 51 12.09 1.42 3.32
C GLU A 51 10.89 1.13 4.23
N ILE A 52 10.86 -0.03 4.90
CA ILE A 52 9.86 -0.33 5.93
C ILE A 52 10.12 0.51 7.19
N ALA A 53 11.36 0.65 7.62
CA ALA A 53 11.73 1.51 8.73
C ALA A 53 11.34 2.98 8.46
N GLU A 54 11.56 3.49 7.25
CA GLU A 54 11.09 4.81 6.82
C GLU A 54 9.56 4.96 6.97
N LEU A 55 8.78 3.93 6.64
CA LEU A 55 7.33 3.95 6.85
C LEU A 55 6.98 4.03 8.33
N LEU A 56 7.64 3.24 9.19
CA LEU A 56 7.40 3.26 10.63
C LEU A 56 7.74 4.62 11.24
N GLU A 57 8.83 5.24 10.81
CA GLU A 57 9.20 6.60 11.20
C GLU A 57 8.12 7.61 10.78
N ALA A 58 7.63 7.53 9.53
CA ALA A 58 6.58 8.39 9.04
C ALA A 58 5.26 8.21 9.83
N LEU A 59 4.94 7.00 10.27
CA LEU A 59 3.79 6.74 11.14
C LEU A 59 3.97 7.39 12.51
N LEU A 60 5.16 7.32 13.08
CA LEU A 60 5.47 7.95 14.37
C LEU A 60 5.43 9.48 14.30
N GLU A 61 5.86 10.07 13.19
CA GLU A 61 5.74 11.51 12.95
C GLU A 61 4.27 11.94 12.81
N LYS A 62 3.47 11.15 12.09
CA LYS A 62 2.05 11.43 11.91
C LYS A 62 1.26 11.30 13.24
N HIS A 63 1.69 10.40 14.11
CA HIS A 63 1.09 10.17 15.42
C HIS A 63 2.11 10.51 16.53
N PRO A 64 2.29 11.79 16.88
CA PRO A 64 3.38 12.23 17.77
C PRO A 64 3.19 11.80 19.22
N THR A 65 1.98 11.42 19.61
CA THR A 65 1.62 11.03 20.98
C THR A 65 0.94 9.66 21.01
N GLY A 66 1.03 9.00 22.17
CA GLY A 66 0.40 7.70 22.39
C GLY A 66 1.18 6.53 21.79
N THR A 67 0.66 5.32 22.03
CA THR A 67 1.23 4.09 21.48
C THR A 67 0.68 3.83 20.09
N VAL A 68 1.56 3.50 19.15
CA VAL A 68 1.21 3.14 17.77
C VAL A 68 1.30 1.62 17.62
N TYR A 69 0.18 0.98 17.34
CA TYR A 69 0.11 -0.44 17.05
C TYR A 69 0.09 -0.65 15.54
N VAL A 70 1.02 -1.42 15.03
CA VAL A 70 1.12 -1.73 13.59
C VAL A 70 0.92 -3.22 13.39
N ALA A 71 -0.22 -3.59 12.80
CA ALA A 71 -0.47 -4.95 12.35
C ALA A 71 0.13 -5.14 10.95
N TRP A 72 0.94 -6.14 10.78
CA TRP A 72 1.56 -6.40 9.48
C TRP A 72 1.71 -7.89 9.18
N ASP A 73 1.87 -8.19 7.90
CA ASP A 73 2.08 -9.55 7.45
C ASP A 73 3.51 -10.00 7.75
N ASN A 74 3.62 -11.18 8.36
CA ASN A 74 4.88 -11.77 8.78
C ASN A 74 5.52 -12.57 7.63
N SER A 75 5.94 -11.88 6.58
CA SER A 75 6.50 -12.57 5.41
C SER A 75 7.98 -12.95 5.51
N ASN A 76 8.76 -12.45 6.50
CA ASN A 76 10.15 -12.85 6.75
C ASN A 76 10.62 -12.39 8.13
N THR A 77 10.55 -13.29 9.09
CA THR A 77 11.18 -13.15 10.42
C THR A 77 12.67 -13.46 10.33
N HIS A 78 13.46 -12.56 9.83
CA HIS A 78 14.86 -12.53 10.17
C HIS A 78 15.07 -11.30 11.06
N GLU A 79 15.74 -11.52 12.17
CA GLU A 79 16.14 -10.50 13.15
C GLU A 79 16.67 -9.26 12.42
N ASP A 80 15.93 -8.16 12.57
CA ASP A 80 16.09 -6.99 11.74
C ASP A 80 16.55 -5.79 12.54
N ASP A 81 17.83 -5.56 12.50
CA ASP A 81 18.47 -4.46 13.22
C ASP A 81 17.84 -3.09 12.92
N GLU A 82 17.46 -2.82 11.67
CA GLU A 82 16.92 -1.50 11.27
C GLU A 82 15.51 -1.27 11.83
N ILE A 83 14.63 -2.26 11.74
CA ILE A 83 13.25 -2.16 12.27
C ILE A 83 13.26 -2.16 13.79
N GLU A 84 14.04 -3.04 14.41
CA GLU A 84 14.20 -3.07 15.86
C GLU A 84 14.78 -1.77 16.40
N ALA A 85 15.71 -1.14 15.68
CA ALA A 85 16.25 0.15 16.07
C ALA A 85 15.17 1.24 16.13
N VAL A 86 14.26 1.30 15.17
CA VAL A 86 13.13 2.24 15.18
C VAL A 86 12.19 1.94 16.35
N VAL A 87 11.86 0.66 16.58
CA VAL A 87 10.99 0.24 17.69
C VAL A 87 11.59 0.63 19.04
N ARG A 88 12.87 0.36 19.25
CA ARG A 88 13.57 0.70 20.50
C ARG A 88 13.69 2.21 20.69
N ALA A 89 14.06 2.95 19.66
CA ALA A 89 14.24 4.41 19.74
C ALA A 89 12.91 5.13 20.04
N ALA A 90 11.80 4.65 19.47
CA ALA A 90 10.49 5.24 19.69
C ALA A 90 9.90 4.94 21.07
N GLY A 91 10.10 3.73 21.60
CA GLY A 91 9.58 3.28 22.88
C GLY A 91 8.05 3.21 22.98
N ARG A 92 7.34 3.48 21.87
CA ARG A 92 5.87 3.55 21.81
C ARG A 92 5.30 2.90 20.54
N LEU A 93 6.13 2.19 19.79
CA LEU A 93 5.73 1.42 18.61
C LEU A 93 5.63 -0.05 18.97
N VAL A 94 4.47 -0.64 18.70
CA VAL A 94 4.19 -2.06 18.95
C VAL A 94 3.85 -2.73 17.64
N LEU A 95 4.63 -3.75 17.28
CA LEU A 95 4.41 -4.54 16.08
C LEU A 95 3.58 -5.78 16.40
N LEU A 96 2.49 -5.96 15.68
CA LEU A 96 1.58 -7.10 15.78
C LEU A 96 1.68 -7.93 14.49
N TYR A 97 2.07 -9.17 14.61
CA TYR A 97 2.23 -10.06 13.46
C TYR A 97 0.92 -10.78 13.14
N LEU A 98 0.46 -10.62 11.90
CA LEU A 98 -0.69 -11.37 11.40
C LEU A 98 -0.29 -12.84 11.16
N PRO A 99 -1.24 -13.78 11.25
CA PRO A 99 -0.97 -15.19 10.94
C PRO A 99 -0.40 -15.36 9.53
N THR A 100 0.53 -16.28 9.39
CA THR A 100 1.15 -16.60 8.09
C THR A 100 0.07 -17.07 7.11
N TYR A 101 0.21 -16.65 5.84
CA TYR A 101 -0.73 -16.96 4.76
C TYR A 101 -2.16 -16.44 4.96
N SER A 102 -2.34 -15.34 5.69
CA SER A 102 -3.65 -14.73 5.91
C SER A 102 -3.74 -13.28 5.38
N PRO A 103 -3.44 -13.03 4.10
CA PRO A 103 -3.44 -11.67 3.56
C PRO A 103 -4.80 -10.97 3.62
N TRP A 104 -5.89 -11.75 3.71
CA TRP A 104 -7.25 -11.22 3.87
C TRP A 104 -7.48 -10.56 5.24
N LEU A 105 -6.64 -10.85 6.24
CA LEU A 105 -6.68 -10.19 7.54
C LEU A 105 -5.99 -8.82 7.54
N ASN A 106 -5.29 -8.48 6.45
CA ASN A 106 -4.62 -7.19 6.32
C ASN A 106 -5.47 -6.23 5.48
N PRO A 107 -6.16 -5.25 6.10
CA PRO A 107 -7.09 -4.36 5.40
C PRO A 107 -6.44 -3.57 4.25
N ILE A 108 -5.16 -3.25 4.36
CA ILE A 108 -4.45 -2.51 3.31
C ILE A 108 -4.40 -3.25 1.97
N GLU A 109 -4.51 -4.58 1.98
CA GLU A 109 -4.55 -5.37 0.74
C GLU A 109 -5.82 -5.06 -0.09
N MET A 110 -6.93 -4.74 0.57
CA MET A 110 -8.15 -4.29 -0.11
C MET A 110 -7.94 -2.93 -0.77
N LEU A 111 -7.23 -2.02 -0.09
CA LEU A 111 -6.88 -0.72 -0.62
C LEU A 111 -5.91 -0.83 -1.81
N TRP A 112 -4.90 -1.71 -1.75
CA TRP A 112 -4.01 -1.98 -2.88
C TRP A 112 -4.75 -2.56 -4.08
N ARG A 113 -5.75 -3.41 -3.84
CA ARG A 113 -6.60 -3.95 -4.92
C ARG A 113 -7.42 -2.85 -5.58
N HIS A 114 -7.98 -1.95 -4.77
CA HIS A 114 -8.73 -0.79 -5.25
C HIS A 114 -7.85 0.16 -6.06
N PHE A 115 -6.67 0.50 -5.55
CA PHE A 115 -5.66 1.27 -6.25
C PHE A 115 -5.30 0.67 -7.62
N ARG A 116 -5.02 -0.63 -7.65
CA ARG A 116 -4.71 -1.29 -8.93
C ARG A 116 -5.85 -1.18 -9.93
N ARG A 117 -7.08 -1.29 -9.48
CA ARG A 117 -8.26 -1.19 -10.34
C ARG A 117 -8.47 0.21 -10.89
N GLU A 118 -8.25 1.26 -10.09
CA GLU A 118 -8.47 2.64 -10.51
C GLU A 118 -7.28 3.23 -11.29
N VAL A 119 -6.06 2.92 -10.90
CA VAL A 119 -4.88 3.63 -11.40
C VAL A 119 -4.09 2.82 -12.42
N THR A 120 -3.90 1.51 -12.19
CA THR A 120 -2.97 0.72 -13.02
C THR A 120 -3.66 -0.25 -13.97
N HIS A 121 -4.97 -0.45 -13.81
CA HIS A 121 -5.70 -1.39 -14.65
C HIS A 121 -5.95 -0.80 -16.04
N CYS A 122 -5.45 -1.45 -17.07
CA CYS A 122 -5.58 -1.04 -18.47
C CYS A 122 -5.00 0.35 -18.81
N GLU A 123 -4.24 0.98 -17.94
CA GLU A 123 -3.57 2.25 -18.22
C GLU A 123 -2.10 2.07 -18.57
N LEU A 124 -1.68 2.75 -19.64
CA LEU A 124 -0.29 2.85 -20.05
C LEU A 124 0.24 4.21 -19.63
N PHE A 125 1.18 4.20 -18.70
CA PHE A 125 1.86 5.43 -18.31
C PHE A 125 3.05 5.70 -19.23
N PRO A 126 3.25 6.95 -19.71
CA PRO A 126 4.36 7.29 -20.61
C PRO A 126 5.72 7.06 -19.96
N ASN A 127 5.80 7.17 -18.65
CA ASN A 127 7.01 6.92 -17.88
C ASN A 127 6.70 6.61 -16.41
N VAL A 128 7.72 6.17 -15.69
CA VAL A 128 7.58 5.83 -14.25
C VAL A 128 7.24 7.04 -13.38
N LYS A 129 7.65 8.25 -13.78
CA LYS A 129 7.30 9.46 -13.02
C LYS A 129 5.80 9.71 -13.04
N ALA A 130 5.17 9.54 -14.20
CA ALA A 130 3.72 9.67 -14.34
C ALA A 130 2.96 8.64 -13.50
N LEU A 131 3.42 7.39 -13.47
CA LEU A 131 2.85 6.35 -12.62
C LEU A 131 2.96 6.71 -11.13
N VAL A 132 4.14 7.17 -10.69
CA VAL A 132 4.37 7.57 -9.29
C VAL A 132 3.51 8.77 -8.93
N ALA A 133 3.40 9.77 -9.81
CA ALA A 133 2.53 10.93 -9.60
C ALA A 133 1.06 10.50 -9.46
N ALA A 134 0.56 9.64 -10.35
CA ALA A 134 -0.80 9.13 -10.28
C ALA A 134 -1.06 8.34 -8.97
N ALA A 135 -0.07 7.61 -8.49
CA ALA A 135 -0.17 6.90 -7.21
C ALA A 135 -0.30 7.88 -6.03
N TYR A 136 0.53 8.91 -5.96
CA TYR A 136 0.44 9.91 -4.90
C TYR A 136 -0.87 10.71 -4.99
N ASP A 137 -1.30 11.11 -6.18
CA ASP A 137 -2.58 11.81 -6.38
C ASP A 137 -3.77 10.97 -5.90
N PHE A 138 -3.74 9.66 -6.14
CA PHE A 138 -4.75 8.73 -5.64
C PHE A 138 -4.82 8.78 -4.11
N PHE A 139 -3.70 8.59 -3.41
CA PHE A 139 -3.68 8.55 -1.95
C PHE A 139 -3.97 9.91 -1.33
N GLU A 140 -3.50 11.01 -1.91
CA GLU A 140 -3.86 12.36 -1.46
C GLU A 140 -5.36 12.64 -1.58
N ARG A 141 -5.97 12.25 -2.71
CA ARG A 141 -7.41 12.40 -2.91
C ARG A 141 -8.19 11.66 -1.84
N TYR A 142 -7.83 10.42 -1.56
CA TYR A 142 -8.51 9.63 -0.53
C TYR A 142 -8.21 10.13 0.89
N ASN A 143 -7.03 10.65 1.17
CA ASN A 143 -6.72 11.25 2.47
C ASN A 143 -7.50 12.54 2.75
N ARG A 144 -8.05 13.19 1.74
CA ARG A 144 -9.02 14.29 1.91
C ARG A 144 -10.41 13.81 2.32
N CYS A 145 -10.72 12.55 2.03
CA CYS A 145 -11.98 11.91 2.33
C CYS A 145 -11.75 10.51 2.94
N PRO A 146 -11.09 10.41 4.11
CA PRO A 146 -10.61 9.13 4.65
C PRO A 146 -11.74 8.14 4.99
N TRP A 147 -12.97 8.62 5.23
CA TRP A 147 -14.13 7.74 5.40
C TRP A 147 -14.42 6.86 4.18
N GLN A 148 -14.02 7.27 2.99
CA GLN A 148 -14.12 6.41 1.80
C GLN A 148 -13.15 5.22 1.90
N ILE A 149 -11.98 5.42 2.48
CA ILE A 149 -11.03 4.33 2.75
C ILE A 149 -11.64 3.31 3.71
N LEU A 150 -12.29 3.77 4.79
CA LEU A 150 -12.97 2.87 5.73
C LEU A 150 -13.99 1.98 5.03
N SER A 151 -14.78 2.54 4.13
CA SER A 151 -15.72 1.76 3.30
C SER A 151 -15.01 0.73 2.39
N ILE A 152 -13.86 1.10 1.81
CA ILE A 152 -13.07 0.21 0.94
C ILE A 152 -12.50 -0.98 1.72
N ILE A 153 -11.99 -0.73 2.92
CA ILE A 153 -11.35 -1.76 3.76
C ILE A 153 -12.36 -2.54 4.62
N GLY A 154 -13.65 -2.21 4.54
CA GLY A 154 -14.70 -2.87 5.30
C GLY A 154 -14.68 -2.57 6.80
N SER A 155 -14.13 -1.42 7.20
CA SER A 155 -14.21 -0.95 8.57
C SER A 155 -15.49 -0.15 8.77
N ASP A 156 -16.30 -0.57 9.73
CA ASP A 156 -17.46 0.24 10.17
C ASP A 156 -17.08 0.96 11.46
N PRO A 157 -17.04 2.30 11.47
CA PRO A 157 -16.74 3.06 12.68
C PRO A 157 -17.72 2.82 13.83
N ALA A 158 -18.92 2.32 13.55
CA ALA A 158 -19.93 2.00 14.55
C ALA A 158 -19.66 0.67 15.30
N GLU A 159 -18.82 -0.21 14.77
CA GLU A 159 -18.48 -1.49 15.42
C GLU A 159 -17.29 -1.40 16.40
N ILE A 160 -16.67 -0.22 16.51
CA ILE A 160 -15.43 -0.01 17.28
C ILE A 160 -15.68 0.71 18.63
N THR A 161 -16.92 0.76 19.09
CA THR A 161 -17.28 1.29 20.42
C THR A 161 -17.25 0.24 21.51
#